data_e0a111e3f7d76edb47f7235fde7f6dc1
#
_entry.id   e0a111e3f7d76edb47f7235fde7f6dc1
#
_cell.length_a   1.000
_cell.length_b   1.000
_cell.length_c   1.000
_cell.angle_alpha   90.00
_cell.angle_beta   90.00
_cell.angle_gamma   90.00
#
_symmetry.space_group_name_H-M   'P 1'
#
loop_
_entity.id
_entity.type
_entity.pdbx_description
1 polymer ?
#
loop_
_entity_poly.entity_id
_entity_poly.type
_entity_poly.pdbx_seq_one_letter_code
_entity_poly.pdbx_strand_id
1 'polypeptide(L)'
;GLGMGAFENGIYNVQSYHYETKYVHNHYVQTMVDTGVIGLALWLGLLGTSAAAVIRQWRRERSEAQSMASALGALLLFLMIHAAVEVIFSNGYFLPFGMGALAVINLTCGQTLPLRRAGDKTRRWMVRAEGLGLVAFVVLLTMNLWAAQLARRGTYDAAAQAAEVDPYEWADHKLAYVYNASAEEALPENMQETLTRYMADLEKLNSNSVPKYLAEAYFNLGDVEKGFAMLEKYVDYTASDPATWDTSFRIVMQHSDGSEAFRQGAAQLRDKLEHWNQQNLGAITLSEDVTAYLNELLGDA
;
A
#
# COMPACT_ATOMS: atom_id res chain seq x y z
N GLY A 1 -7.63 -12.64 -1.37
CA GLY A 1 -6.80 -11.55 -1.87
C GLY A 1 -5.45 -11.55 -1.21
N LEU A 2 -4.54 -10.86 -1.80
CA LEU A 2 -3.17 -10.73 -1.29
C LEU A 2 -3.06 -9.57 -0.28
N GLY A 3 -4.12 -8.78 -0.13
CA GLY A 3 -4.16 -7.57 0.67
C GLY A 3 -4.07 -6.28 -0.16
N MET A 4 -4.49 -5.17 0.44
CA MET A 4 -4.37 -3.85 -0.21
C MET A 4 -2.89 -3.50 -0.41
N GLY A 5 -2.56 -2.96 -1.60
CA GLY A 5 -1.19 -2.65 -1.98
C GLY A 5 -0.33 -3.84 -2.41
N ALA A 6 -0.84 -5.06 -2.35
CA ALA A 6 -0.06 -6.25 -2.72
C ALA A 6 0.35 -6.28 -4.21
N PHE A 7 -0.45 -5.67 -5.08
CA PHE A 7 -0.08 -5.53 -6.49
C PHE A 7 1.11 -4.57 -6.64
N GLU A 8 1.05 -3.37 -6.06
CA GLU A 8 2.12 -2.38 -6.10
C GLU A 8 3.44 -2.94 -5.54
N ASN A 9 3.37 -3.67 -4.42
CA ASN A 9 4.55 -4.27 -3.79
C ASN A 9 5.08 -5.53 -4.52
N GLY A 10 4.27 -6.22 -5.31
CA GLY A 10 4.65 -7.50 -5.92
C GLY A 10 4.91 -7.48 -7.41
N ILE A 11 4.43 -6.46 -8.13
CA ILE A 11 4.50 -6.43 -9.60
C ILE A 11 5.93 -6.38 -10.12
N TYR A 12 6.80 -5.65 -9.45
CA TYR A 12 8.19 -5.45 -9.87
C TYR A 12 9.03 -6.74 -9.83
N ASN A 13 8.63 -7.72 -9.01
CA ASN A 13 9.30 -9.02 -8.94
C ASN A 13 9.09 -9.90 -10.18
N VAL A 14 8.08 -9.59 -10.99
CA VAL A 14 7.71 -10.38 -12.18
C VAL A 14 7.93 -9.61 -13.48
N GLN A 15 8.37 -8.36 -13.40
CA GLN A 15 8.69 -7.57 -14.58
C GLN A 15 10.07 -7.94 -15.13
N SER A 16 10.15 -8.17 -16.44
CA SER A 16 11.42 -8.37 -17.17
C SER A 16 12.06 -7.07 -17.65
N TYR A 17 11.34 -5.96 -17.58
CA TYR A 17 11.81 -4.58 -17.83
C TYR A 17 10.98 -3.62 -16.97
N HIS A 18 11.56 -2.47 -16.65
CA HIS A 18 10.92 -1.49 -15.77
C HIS A 18 9.79 -0.75 -16.49
N TYR A 19 8.62 -0.72 -15.85
CA TYR A 19 7.54 0.23 -16.10
C TYR A 19 6.80 0.50 -14.80
N GLU A 20 6.51 1.75 -14.54
CA GLU A 20 5.78 2.12 -13.32
C GLU A 20 4.30 1.78 -13.45
N THR A 21 3.79 1.01 -12.49
CA THR A 21 2.36 0.79 -12.32
C THR A 21 2.04 0.52 -10.85
N LYS A 22 1.07 1.26 -10.32
CA LYS A 22 0.58 1.08 -8.94
C LYS A 22 -0.64 0.18 -8.88
N TYR A 23 -1.37 0.07 -9.98
CA TYR A 23 -2.65 -0.61 -10.06
C TYR A 23 -2.78 -1.43 -11.33
N VAL A 24 -3.56 -2.50 -11.23
CA VAL A 24 -4.10 -3.16 -12.43
C VAL A 24 -5.12 -2.21 -13.05
N HIS A 25 -4.92 -1.73 -14.29
CA HIS A 25 -5.88 -0.83 -14.97
C HIS A 25 -7.22 -1.53 -15.25
N ASN A 26 -7.81 -2.10 -14.20
CA ASN A 26 -9.11 -2.76 -14.17
C ASN A 26 -9.54 -2.92 -12.70
N HIS A 27 -10.58 -2.19 -12.28
CA HIS A 27 -11.00 -2.19 -10.88
C HIS A 27 -11.52 -3.55 -10.39
N TYR A 28 -12.09 -4.38 -11.27
CA TYR A 28 -12.56 -5.72 -10.88
C TYR A 28 -11.38 -6.65 -10.56
N VAL A 29 -10.33 -6.61 -11.39
CA VAL A 29 -9.10 -7.37 -11.14
C VAL A 29 -8.40 -6.82 -9.91
N GLN A 30 -8.31 -5.51 -9.75
CA GLN A 30 -7.74 -4.88 -8.54
C GLN A 30 -8.49 -5.33 -7.28
N THR A 31 -9.82 -5.28 -7.30
CA THR A 31 -10.64 -5.77 -6.16
C THR A 31 -10.37 -7.25 -5.87
N MET A 32 -10.20 -8.08 -6.89
CA MET A 32 -9.87 -9.49 -6.71
C MET A 32 -8.48 -9.68 -6.09
N VAL A 33 -7.49 -8.91 -6.51
CA VAL A 33 -6.13 -8.96 -5.94
C VAL A 33 -6.15 -8.52 -4.47
N ASP A 34 -6.79 -7.40 -4.17
CA ASP A 34 -6.78 -6.82 -2.83
C ASP A 34 -7.65 -7.62 -1.84
N THR A 35 -8.86 -7.97 -2.21
CA THR A 35 -9.87 -8.54 -1.29
C THR A 35 -10.23 -10.00 -1.58
N GLY A 36 -9.71 -10.57 -2.67
CA GLY A 36 -9.98 -11.93 -3.10
C GLY A 36 -11.32 -12.12 -3.79
N VAL A 37 -11.63 -13.38 -4.09
CA VAL A 37 -12.87 -13.77 -4.78
C VAL A 37 -14.12 -13.37 -4.00
N ILE A 38 -14.06 -13.40 -2.67
CA ILE A 38 -15.20 -13.01 -1.82
C ILE A 38 -15.49 -11.52 -1.96
N GLY A 39 -14.48 -10.66 -1.89
CA GLY A 39 -14.64 -9.21 -2.07
C GLY A 39 -15.14 -8.87 -3.46
N LEU A 40 -14.60 -9.50 -4.51
CA LEU A 40 -15.09 -9.35 -5.87
C LEU A 40 -16.56 -9.77 -6.00
N ALA A 41 -16.95 -10.91 -5.42
CA ALA A 41 -18.33 -11.39 -5.46
C ALA A 41 -19.29 -10.42 -4.76
N LEU A 42 -18.91 -9.86 -3.62
CA LEU A 42 -19.69 -8.84 -2.91
C LEU A 42 -19.83 -7.55 -3.74
N TRP A 43 -18.74 -7.11 -4.37
CA TRP A 43 -18.74 -5.94 -5.26
C TRP A 43 -19.65 -6.14 -6.48
N LEU A 44 -19.51 -7.27 -7.18
CA LEU A 44 -20.38 -7.62 -8.29
C LEU A 44 -21.84 -7.80 -7.86
N GLY A 45 -22.08 -8.34 -6.67
CA GLY A 45 -23.41 -8.46 -6.06
C GLY A 45 -24.06 -7.09 -5.84
N LEU A 46 -23.30 -6.13 -5.31
CA LEU A 46 -23.75 -4.74 -5.11
C LEU A 46 -24.13 -4.08 -6.46
N LEU A 47 -23.27 -4.17 -7.46
CA LEU A 47 -23.54 -3.64 -8.79
C LEU A 47 -24.73 -4.32 -9.47
N GLY A 48 -24.78 -5.65 -9.40
CA GLY A 48 -25.85 -6.46 -10.00
C GLY A 48 -27.23 -6.19 -9.35
N THR A 49 -27.28 -6.04 -8.03
CA THR A 49 -28.53 -5.69 -7.34
C THR A 49 -28.99 -4.28 -7.67
N SER A 50 -28.06 -3.33 -7.80
CA SER A 50 -28.35 -1.96 -8.23
C SER A 50 -28.87 -1.93 -9.68
N ALA A 51 -28.24 -2.67 -10.59
CA ALA A 51 -28.70 -2.80 -11.98
C ALA A 51 -30.10 -3.44 -12.05
N ALA A 52 -30.33 -4.50 -11.26
CA ALA A 52 -31.64 -5.13 -11.20
C ALA A 52 -32.74 -4.20 -10.63
N ALA A 53 -32.40 -3.31 -9.71
CA ALA A 53 -33.30 -2.29 -9.19
C ALA A 53 -33.71 -1.29 -10.29
N VAL A 54 -32.74 -0.75 -11.01
CA VAL A 54 -32.95 0.19 -12.13
C VAL A 54 -33.80 -0.45 -13.24
N ILE A 55 -33.44 -1.68 -13.69
CA ILE A 55 -34.19 -2.38 -14.75
C ILE A 55 -35.63 -2.66 -14.32
N ARG A 56 -35.83 -3.01 -13.05
CA ARG A 56 -37.17 -3.26 -12.50
C ARG A 56 -38.02 -2.00 -12.48
N GLN A 57 -37.46 -0.89 -12.05
CA GLN A 57 -38.14 0.42 -12.03
C GLN A 57 -38.46 0.87 -13.45
N TRP A 58 -37.50 0.75 -14.35
CA TRP A 58 -37.66 1.12 -15.77
C TRP A 58 -38.79 0.34 -16.46
N ARG A 59 -39.03 -0.92 -16.09
CA ARG A 59 -40.08 -1.78 -16.66
C ARG A 59 -41.47 -1.51 -16.10
N ARG A 60 -41.57 -0.89 -14.92
CA ARG A 60 -42.85 -0.77 -14.18
C ARG A 60 -43.63 0.50 -14.48
N GLU A 61 -42.97 1.59 -14.75
CA GLU A 61 -43.60 2.92 -14.85
C GLU A 61 -43.30 3.61 -16.17
N ARG A 62 -44.33 4.29 -16.72
CA ARG A 62 -44.18 5.14 -17.92
C ARG A 62 -44.36 6.62 -17.54
N SER A 63 -43.50 7.14 -16.68
CA SER A 63 -43.62 8.48 -16.10
C SER A 63 -42.23 9.09 -15.87
N GLU A 64 -42.16 10.20 -15.14
CA GLU A 64 -40.93 10.84 -14.68
C GLU A 64 -39.98 9.87 -13.96
N ALA A 65 -40.52 8.89 -13.23
CA ALA A 65 -39.75 7.84 -12.58
C ALA A 65 -38.98 6.95 -13.58
N GLN A 66 -39.51 6.71 -14.79
CA GLN A 66 -38.79 6.00 -15.84
C GLN A 66 -37.60 6.82 -16.37
N SER A 67 -37.78 8.12 -16.52
CA SER A 67 -36.68 9.03 -16.95
C SER A 67 -35.57 9.06 -15.92
N MET A 68 -35.90 9.12 -14.64
CA MET A 68 -34.92 9.03 -13.55
C MET A 68 -34.22 7.68 -13.54
N ALA A 69 -34.94 6.58 -13.67
CA ALA A 69 -34.35 5.23 -13.75
C ALA A 69 -33.41 5.08 -14.96
N SER A 70 -33.75 5.68 -16.10
CA SER A 70 -32.89 5.68 -17.29
C SER A 70 -31.59 6.45 -17.05
N ALA A 71 -31.66 7.64 -16.44
CA ALA A 71 -30.49 8.45 -16.12
C ALA A 71 -29.57 7.75 -15.10
N LEU A 72 -30.14 7.17 -14.05
CA LEU A 72 -29.39 6.39 -13.05
C LEU A 72 -28.81 5.10 -13.64
N GLY A 73 -29.53 4.47 -14.56
CA GLY A 73 -29.04 3.31 -15.31
C GLY A 73 -27.86 3.63 -16.20
N ALA A 74 -27.92 4.76 -16.92
CA ALA A 74 -26.82 5.23 -17.74
C ALA A 74 -25.57 5.56 -16.90
N LEU A 75 -25.77 6.24 -15.74
CA LEU A 75 -24.69 6.51 -14.79
C LEU A 75 -24.05 5.21 -14.26
N LEU A 76 -24.86 4.24 -13.84
CA LEU A 76 -24.36 2.96 -13.36
C LEU A 76 -23.58 2.22 -14.47
N LEU A 77 -24.11 2.16 -15.67
CA LEU A 77 -23.46 1.53 -16.81
C LEU A 77 -22.13 2.21 -17.14
N PHE A 78 -22.10 3.55 -17.13
CA PHE A 78 -20.86 4.31 -17.30
C PHE A 78 -19.81 3.93 -16.23
N LEU A 79 -20.19 3.92 -14.94
CA LEU A 79 -19.28 3.55 -13.86
C LEU A 79 -18.78 2.11 -14.00
N MET A 80 -19.64 1.17 -14.39
CA MET A 80 -19.25 -0.24 -14.59
C MET A 80 -18.29 -0.41 -15.77
N ILE A 81 -18.52 0.25 -16.90
CA ILE A 81 -17.65 0.19 -18.07
C ILE A 81 -16.31 0.85 -17.75
N HIS A 82 -16.34 2.03 -17.12
CA HIS A 82 -15.12 2.74 -16.75
C HIS A 82 -14.27 1.93 -15.76
N ALA A 83 -14.91 1.29 -14.79
CA ALA A 83 -14.23 0.39 -13.85
C ALA A 83 -13.57 -0.85 -14.51
N ALA A 84 -14.01 -1.23 -15.72
CA ALA A 84 -13.39 -2.33 -16.47
C ALA A 84 -12.06 -1.93 -17.15
N VAL A 85 -11.82 -0.63 -17.35
CA VAL A 85 -10.62 -0.11 -18.03
C VAL A 85 -9.74 0.75 -17.12
N GLU A 86 -10.21 1.09 -15.92
CA GLU A 86 -9.49 1.94 -14.97
C GLU A 86 -9.86 1.62 -13.52
N VAL A 87 -8.98 1.93 -12.58
CA VAL A 87 -9.18 1.71 -11.12
C VAL A 87 -9.84 2.93 -10.46
N ILE A 88 -10.94 3.40 -11.01
CA ILE A 88 -11.58 4.66 -10.60
C ILE A 88 -11.95 4.73 -9.11
N PHE A 89 -12.37 3.59 -8.52
CA PHE A 89 -12.79 3.54 -7.12
C PHE A 89 -11.64 3.46 -6.12
N SER A 90 -10.39 3.29 -6.59
CA SER A 90 -9.19 3.46 -5.77
C SER A 90 -8.81 4.94 -5.59
N ASN A 91 -9.40 5.83 -6.37
CA ASN A 91 -9.23 7.26 -6.21
C ASN A 91 -10.20 7.79 -5.14
N GLY A 92 -9.67 8.53 -4.15
CA GLY A 92 -10.42 9.04 -3.01
C GLY A 92 -11.61 9.95 -3.34
N TYR A 93 -11.67 10.52 -4.54
CA TYR A 93 -12.81 11.33 -5.01
C TYR A 93 -13.91 10.48 -5.66
N PHE A 94 -13.53 9.47 -6.45
CA PHE A 94 -14.50 8.65 -7.18
C PHE A 94 -15.20 7.62 -6.32
N LEU A 95 -14.57 7.13 -5.26
CA LEU A 95 -15.21 6.18 -4.35
C LEU A 95 -16.46 6.79 -3.68
N PRO A 96 -16.39 7.95 -2.99
CA PRO A 96 -17.58 8.59 -2.42
C PRO A 96 -18.65 8.92 -3.47
N PHE A 97 -18.25 9.40 -4.66
CA PHE A 97 -19.17 9.67 -5.76
C PHE A 97 -19.90 8.40 -6.22
N GLY A 98 -19.17 7.32 -6.46
CA GLY A 98 -19.75 6.03 -6.87
C GLY A 98 -20.66 5.45 -5.80
N MET A 99 -20.27 5.48 -4.54
CA MET A 99 -21.11 5.01 -3.43
C MET A 99 -22.36 5.89 -3.26
N GLY A 100 -22.24 7.21 -3.45
CA GLY A 100 -23.37 8.13 -3.48
C GLY A 100 -24.35 7.80 -4.61
N ALA A 101 -23.86 7.54 -5.82
CA ALA A 101 -24.67 7.12 -6.95
C ALA A 101 -25.43 5.81 -6.66
N LEU A 102 -24.75 4.80 -6.10
CA LEU A 102 -25.38 3.53 -5.68
C LEU A 102 -26.41 3.73 -4.59
N ALA A 103 -26.18 4.62 -3.63
CA ALA A 103 -27.15 4.97 -2.60
C ALA A 103 -28.40 5.64 -3.19
N VAL A 104 -28.23 6.59 -4.14
CA VAL A 104 -29.36 7.23 -4.83
C VAL A 104 -30.16 6.20 -5.64
N ILE A 105 -29.49 5.29 -6.36
CA ILE A 105 -30.13 4.18 -7.07
C ILE A 105 -30.96 3.32 -6.10
N ASN A 106 -30.41 2.97 -4.97
CA ASN A 106 -31.10 2.16 -3.97
C ASN A 106 -32.30 2.89 -3.37
N LEU A 107 -32.19 4.17 -3.10
CA LEU A 107 -33.30 4.99 -2.54
C LEU A 107 -34.43 5.22 -3.55
N THR A 108 -34.09 5.42 -4.83
CA THR A 108 -35.07 5.78 -5.88
C THR A 108 -35.66 4.57 -6.62
N CYS A 109 -34.83 3.58 -6.90
CA CYS A 109 -35.19 2.38 -7.67
C CYS A 109 -35.28 1.12 -6.81
N GLY A 110 -34.69 1.14 -5.62
CA GLY A 110 -34.71 0.02 -4.69
C GLY A 110 -36.11 -0.27 -4.17
N GLN A 111 -36.46 -1.55 -4.09
CA GLN A 111 -37.61 -1.94 -3.29
C GLN A 111 -37.15 -2.05 -1.84
N THR A 112 -37.86 -1.39 -0.95
CA THR A 112 -37.78 -1.78 0.46
C THR A 112 -38.15 -3.23 0.54
N LEU A 113 -37.16 -4.13 0.65
CA LEU A 113 -37.42 -5.48 1.07
C LEU A 113 -38.25 -5.33 2.36
N PRO A 114 -39.50 -5.89 2.43
CA PRO A 114 -40.24 -5.81 3.67
C PRO A 114 -39.43 -6.62 4.67
N LEU A 115 -38.59 -5.94 5.47
CA LEU A 115 -38.00 -6.49 6.70
C LEU A 115 -39.12 -6.99 7.68
N ARG A 116 -40.38 -6.86 7.25
CA ARG A 116 -41.57 -7.43 7.87
C ARG A 116 -41.49 -8.96 8.10
N ARG A 117 -40.62 -9.69 7.36
CA ARG A 117 -40.35 -11.11 7.58
C ARG A 117 -39.21 -11.38 8.57
N ALA A 118 -38.34 -10.41 8.79
CA ALA A 118 -37.36 -10.50 9.87
C ALA A 118 -38.10 -10.19 11.16
N GLY A 119 -38.22 -11.15 12.06
CA GLY A 119 -38.86 -10.92 13.36
C GLY A 119 -38.19 -9.74 14.08
N ASP A 120 -38.92 -9.05 14.96
CA ASP A 120 -38.42 -7.87 15.71
C ASP A 120 -37.07 -8.06 16.38
N LYS A 121 -36.70 -9.28 16.69
CA LYS A 121 -35.40 -9.66 17.26
C LYS A 121 -34.26 -9.45 16.21
N THR A 122 -34.46 -9.93 14.98
CA THR A 122 -33.49 -9.80 13.89
C THR A 122 -33.29 -8.34 13.50
N ARG A 123 -34.38 -7.56 13.40
CA ARG A 123 -34.31 -6.13 13.12
C ARG A 123 -33.52 -5.38 14.20
N ARG A 124 -33.76 -5.66 15.47
CA ARG A 124 -33.00 -5.05 16.58
C ARG A 124 -31.53 -5.41 16.54
N TRP A 125 -31.19 -6.65 16.15
CA TRP A 125 -29.80 -7.05 15.99
C TRP A 125 -29.12 -6.35 14.82
N MET A 126 -29.80 -6.18 13.67
CA MET A 126 -29.26 -5.43 12.52
C MET A 126 -28.96 -3.97 12.89
N VAL A 127 -29.92 -3.28 13.51
CA VAL A 127 -29.72 -1.88 13.96
C VAL A 127 -28.57 -1.76 14.97
N ARG A 128 -28.44 -2.74 15.87
CA ARG A 128 -27.31 -2.76 16.82
C ARG A 128 -25.99 -3.01 16.12
N ALA A 129 -25.93 -3.92 15.15
CA ALA A 129 -24.72 -4.19 14.37
C ALA A 129 -24.29 -2.97 13.57
N GLU A 130 -25.23 -2.26 12.91
CA GLU A 130 -24.97 -0.99 12.21
C GLU A 130 -24.48 0.08 13.18
N GLY A 131 -25.10 0.24 14.33
CA GLY A 131 -24.68 1.17 15.36
C GLY A 131 -23.27 0.88 15.89
N LEU A 132 -22.97 -0.40 16.16
CA LEU A 132 -21.62 -0.82 16.56
C LEU A 132 -20.57 -0.57 15.46
N GLY A 133 -20.94 -0.85 14.20
CA GLY A 133 -20.07 -0.56 13.05
C GLY A 133 -19.75 0.93 12.93
N LEU A 134 -20.76 1.80 13.10
CA LEU A 134 -20.57 3.25 13.10
C LEU A 134 -19.68 3.71 14.26
N VAL A 135 -19.91 3.21 15.46
CA VAL A 135 -19.04 3.52 16.62
C VAL A 135 -17.62 3.07 16.38
N ALA A 136 -17.40 1.85 15.89
CA ALA A 136 -16.07 1.35 15.56
C ALA A 136 -15.38 2.24 14.51
N PHE A 137 -16.09 2.64 13.46
CA PHE A 137 -15.58 3.54 12.43
C PHE A 137 -15.16 4.90 13.00
N VAL A 138 -16.00 5.52 13.84
CA VAL A 138 -15.69 6.80 14.50
C VAL A 138 -14.47 6.66 15.42
N VAL A 139 -14.36 5.57 16.17
CA VAL A 139 -13.20 5.30 17.03
C VAL A 139 -11.93 5.19 16.18
N LEU A 140 -11.93 4.36 15.13
CA LEU A 140 -10.76 4.18 14.24
C LEU A 140 -10.36 5.50 13.56
N LEU A 141 -11.33 6.27 13.09
CA LEU A 141 -11.07 7.59 12.51
C LEU A 141 -10.45 8.56 13.53
N THR A 142 -10.96 8.55 14.76
CA THR A 142 -10.43 9.40 15.84
C THR A 142 -9.00 9.00 16.19
N MET A 143 -8.70 7.70 16.24
CA MET A 143 -7.35 7.18 16.50
C MET A 143 -6.38 7.63 15.39
N ASN A 144 -6.77 7.49 14.12
CA ASN A 144 -5.94 7.93 12.99
C ASN A 144 -5.69 9.46 13.02
N LEU A 145 -6.74 10.27 13.24
CA LEU A 145 -6.58 11.73 13.37
C LEU A 145 -5.70 12.12 14.55
N TRP A 146 -5.80 11.39 15.66
CA TRP A 146 -4.94 11.60 16.83
C TRP A 146 -3.48 11.26 16.52
N ALA A 147 -3.22 10.13 15.89
CA ALA A 147 -1.88 9.74 15.47
C ALA A 147 -1.26 10.77 14.51
N ALA A 148 -2.02 11.24 13.52
CA ALA A 148 -1.59 12.30 12.60
C ALA A 148 -1.22 13.61 13.34
N GLN A 149 -1.95 13.97 14.42
CA GLN A 149 -1.62 15.12 15.25
C GLN A 149 -0.34 14.91 16.08
N LEU A 150 -0.12 13.68 16.56
CA LEU A 150 1.11 13.31 17.27
C LEU A 150 2.31 13.39 16.31
N ALA A 151 2.22 12.78 15.12
CA ALA A 151 3.28 12.78 14.13
C ALA A 151 3.73 14.21 13.73
N ARG A 152 2.80 15.16 13.67
CA ARG A 152 3.12 16.58 13.39
C ARG A 152 3.99 17.27 14.43
N ARG A 153 4.14 16.70 15.64
CA ARG A 153 4.99 17.28 16.68
C ARG A 153 6.49 17.12 16.40
N GLY A 154 6.87 16.17 15.53
CA GLY A 154 8.26 15.97 15.09
C GLY A 154 9.21 15.52 16.21
N THR A 155 8.71 14.90 17.29
CA THR A 155 9.52 14.36 18.37
C THR A 155 9.48 12.84 18.39
N TYR A 156 10.54 12.19 18.87
CA TYR A 156 10.62 10.72 18.97
C TYR A 156 9.47 10.14 19.81
N ASP A 157 9.18 10.73 20.96
CA ASP A 157 8.08 10.27 21.82
C ASP A 157 6.73 10.37 21.12
N ALA A 158 6.52 11.44 20.35
CA ALA A 158 5.27 11.63 19.61
C ALA A 158 5.16 10.65 18.43
N ALA A 159 6.26 10.37 17.72
CA ALA A 159 6.30 9.36 16.67
C ALA A 159 6.03 7.95 17.23
N ALA A 160 6.64 7.62 18.38
CA ALA A 160 6.38 6.36 19.06
C ALA A 160 4.93 6.23 19.50
N GLN A 161 4.33 7.28 20.10
CA GLN A 161 2.92 7.28 20.48
C GLN A 161 2.00 7.18 19.25
N ALA A 162 2.33 7.86 18.14
CA ALA A 162 1.58 7.76 16.89
C ALA A 162 1.57 6.31 16.38
N ALA A 163 2.73 5.64 16.37
CA ALA A 163 2.87 4.25 15.94
C ALA A 163 2.05 3.25 16.77
N GLU A 164 1.85 3.51 18.05
CA GLU A 164 1.05 2.65 18.93
C GLU A 164 -0.46 2.91 18.83
N VAL A 165 -0.85 4.12 18.39
CA VAL A 165 -2.26 4.52 18.33
C VAL A 165 -2.84 4.35 16.92
N ASP A 166 -2.05 4.51 15.86
CA ASP A 166 -2.55 4.46 14.48
C ASP A 166 -2.88 3.02 14.06
N PRO A 167 -4.14 2.73 13.72
CA PRO A 167 -4.52 1.39 13.26
C PRO A 167 -4.12 1.11 11.80
N TYR A 168 -3.72 2.14 11.02
CA TYR A 168 -3.49 2.03 9.58
C TYR A 168 -2.05 2.33 9.19
N GLU A 169 -1.50 3.47 9.63
CA GLU A 169 -0.19 3.99 9.22
C GLU A 169 0.91 3.75 10.28
N TRP A 170 0.69 2.80 11.20
CA TRP A 170 1.64 2.48 12.27
C TRP A 170 3.05 2.16 11.75
N ALA A 171 3.13 1.53 10.56
CA ALA A 171 4.41 1.19 9.95
C ALA A 171 5.19 2.42 9.50
N ASP A 172 4.53 3.43 8.95
CA ASP A 172 5.15 4.68 8.51
C ASP A 172 5.65 5.49 9.71
N HIS A 173 4.89 5.49 10.82
CA HIS A 173 5.33 6.12 12.06
C HIS A 173 6.55 5.40 12.67
N LYS A 174 6.56 4.06 12.68
CA LYS A 174 7.73 3.29 13.11
C LYS A 174 8.93 3.54 12.22
N LEU A 175 8.72 3.59 10.90
CA LEU A 175 9.80 3.86 9.94
C LEU A 175 10.41 5.25 10.14
N ALA A 176 9.56 6.28 10.34
CA ALA A 176 10.03 7.63 10.65
C ALA A 176 10.83 7.67 11.97
N TYR A 177 10.39 6.93 12.99
CA TYR A 177 11.15 6.80 14.22
C TYR A 177 12.51 6.15 14.00
N VAL A 178 12.55 4.99 13.30
CA VAL A 178 13.76 4.22 13.04
C VAL A 178 14.76 5.05 12.24
N TYR A 179 14.31 5.70 11.16
CA TYR A 179 15.16 6.51 10.30
C TYR A 179 15.85 7.65 11.06
N ASN A 180 15.10 8.38 11.88
CA ASN A 180 15.68 9.48 12.64
C ASN A 180 16.52 8.99 13.82
N ALA A 181 16.03 8.02 14.60
CA ALA A 181 16.71 7.56 15.81
C ALA A 181 18.03 6.84 15.51
N SER A 182 18.11 6.08 14.39
CA SER A 182 19.35 5.40 14.01
C SER A 182 20.51 6.34 13.63
N ALA A 183 20.19 7.59 13.27
CA ALA A 183 21.20 8.60 12.91
C ALA A 183 21.76 9.36 14.12
N GLU A 184 21.23 9.16 15.32
CA GLU A 184 21.72 9.84 16.54
C GLU A 184 22.97 9.14 17.10
N GLU A 185 23.99 9.90 17.44
CA GLU A 185 25.26 9.37 17.99
C GLU A 185 25.09 8.68 19.35
N ALA A 186 24.14 9.14 20.16
CA ALA A 186 23.87 8.59 21.49
C ALA A 186 22.37 8.61 21.79
N LEU A 187 21.77 7.45 21.86
CA LEU A 187 20.37 7.27 22.22
C LEU A 187 20.23 6.88 23.71
N PRO A 188 19.25 7.44 24.43
CA PRO A 188 18.82 6.91 25.72
C PRO A 188 18.42 5.43 25.63
N GLU A 189 18.64 4.65 26.70
CA GLU A 189 18.39 3.21 26.73
C GLU A 189 16.96 2.84 26.34
N ASN A 190 15.96 3.57 26.82
CA ASN A 190 14.56 3.37 26.45
C ASN A 190 14.26 3.62 24.97
N MET A 191 15.01 4.52 24.32
CA MET A 191 14.90 4.77 22.90
C MET A 191 15.60 3.70 22.06
N GLN A 192 16.71 3.14 22.55
CA GLN A 192 17.40 2.01 21.92
C GLN A 192 16.51 0.75 21.90
N GLU A 193 15.82 0.46 23.03
CA GLU A 193 14.87 -0.65 23.11
C GLU A 193 13.71 -0.47 22.12
N THR A 194 13.15 0.74 22.03
CA THR A 194 12.08 1.07 21.09
C THR A 194 12.55 0.95 19.64
N LEU A 195 13.75 1.44 19.32
CA LEU A 195 14.37 1.33 18.01
C LEU A 195 14.51 -0.14 17.58
N THR A 196 15.10 -0.97 18.43
CA THR A 196 15.29 -2.41 18.16
C THR A 196 13.96 -3.11 17.93
N ARG A 197 12.95 -2.84 18.74
CA ARG A 197 11.60 -3.40 18.60
C ARG A 197 10.96 -2.99 17.27
N TYR A 198 11.04 -1.71 16.90
CA TYR A 198 10.44 -1.21 15.67
C TYR A 198 11.14 -1.74 14.42
N MET A 199 12.47 -1.84 14.44
CA MET A 199 13.20 -2.48 13.35
C MET A 199 12.76 -3.94 13.16
N ALA A 200 12.66 -4.71 14.24
CA ALA A 200 12.21 -6.11 14.18
C ALA A 200 10.75 -6.26 13.69
N ASP A 201 9.88 -5.29 13.96
CA ASP A 201 8.51 -5.29 13.43
C ASP A 201 8.47 -4.94 11.94
N LEU A 202 9.27 -3.96 11.52
CA LEU A 202 9.35 -3.52 10.13
C LEU A 202 10.00 -4.58 9.21
N GLU A 203 10.97 -5.35 9.71
CA GLU A 203 11.58 -6.45 8.94
C GLU A 203 10.57 -7.51 8.47
N LYS A 204 9.49 -7.70 9.22
CA LYS A 204 8.43 -8.68 8.93
C LYS A 204 7.48 -8.19 7.83
N LEU A 205 7.54 -6.91 7.49
CA LEU A 205 6.66 -6.33 6.47
C LEU A 205 7.10 -6.76 5.07
N ASN A 206 6.10 -7.08 4.27
CA ASN A 206 6.27 -7.26 2.84
C ASN A 206 6.07 -5.90 2.15
N SER A 207 7.12 -5.10 2.07
CA SER A 207 7.12 -3.75 1.51
C SER A 207 8.32 -3.56 0.59
N ASN A 208 8.11 -2.85 -0.51
CA ASN A 208 9.17 -2.52 -1.46
C ASN A 208 10.04 -1.33 -1.00
N SER A 209 9.60 -0.52 -0.06
CA SER A 209 10.32 0.68 0.38
C SER A 209 10.98 0.54 1.76
N VAL A 210 10.37 -0.21 2.68
CA VAL A 210 10.86 -0.37 4.06
C VAL A 210 12.30 -0.91 4.11
N PRO A 211 12.71 -1.91 3.31
CA PRO A 211 14.05 -2.46 3.39
C PRO A 211 15.16 -1.42 3.12
N LYS A 212 14.93 -0.45 2.25
CA LYS A 212 15.89 0.63 1.97
C LYS A 212 16.22 1.42 3.24
N TYR A 213 15.21 1.86 3.97
CA TYR A 213 15.38 2.65 5.20
C TYR A 213 15.94 1.82 6.35
N LEU A 214 15.62 0.52 6.40
CA LEU A 214 16.22 -0.39 7.37
C LEU A 214 17.69 -0.62 7.08
N ALA A 215 18.10 -0.68 5.81
CA ALA A 215 19.51 -0.79 5.43
C ALA A 215 20.31 0.42 5.94
N GLU A 216 19.84 1.65 5.71
CA GLU A 216 20.44 2.87 6.24
C GLU A 216 20.53 2.83 7.77
N ALA A 217 19.43 2.41 8.44
CA ALA A 217 19.42 2.31 9.89
C ALA A 217 20.43 1.29 10.43
N TYR A 218 20.58 0.13 9.79
CA TYR A 218 21.57 -0.88 10.18
C TYR A 218 23.00 -0.38 9.94
N PHE A 219 23.26 0.29 8.84
CA PHE A 219 24.59 0.90 8.61
C PHE A 219 24.90 1.98 9.64
N ASN A 220 23.97 2.85 9.99
CA ASN A 220 24.13 3.82 11.06
C ASN A 220 24.47 3.19 12.41
N LEU A 221 23.90 2.01 12.69
CA LEU A 221 24.17 1.23 13.91
C LEU A 221 25.43 0.36 13.83
N GLY A 222 26.14 0.36 12.69
CA GLY A 222 27.34 -0.44 12.48
C GLY A 222 27.10 -1.93 12.16
N ASP A 223 25.85 -2.34 11.95
CA ASP A 223 25.50 -3.72 11.56
C ASP A 223 25.53 -3.84 10.01
N VAL A 224 26.75 -3.92 9.48
CA VAL A 224 27.00 -3.93 8.03
C VAL A 224 26.35 -5.13 7.35
N GLU A 225 26.38 -6.32 7.98
CA GLU A 225 25.80 -7.54 7.43
C GLU A 225 24.30 -7.40 7.22
N LYS A 226 23.57 -6.93 8.24
CA LYS A 226 22.12 -6.72 8.12
C LYS A 226 21.79 -5.55 7.17
N GLY A 227 22.60 -4.51 7.13
CA GLY A 227 22.46 -3.43 6.16
C GLY A 227 22.43 -3.96 4.73
N PHE A 228 23.40 -4.80 4.36
CA PHE A 228 23.43 -5.42 3.03
C PHE A 228 22.29 -6.42 2.82
N ALA A 229 21.92 -7.24 3.81
CA ALA A 229 20.76 -8.11 3.71
C ALA A 229 19.47 -7.35 3.42
N MET A 230 19.30 -6.15 3.98
CA MET A 230 18.16 -5.27 3.66
C MET A 230 18.26 -4.65 2.27
N LEU A 231 19.46 -4.27 1.80
CA LEU A 231 19.63 -3.82 0.41
C LEU A 231 19.33 -4.92 -0.61
N GLU A 232 19.77 -6.14 -0.35
CA GLU A 232 19.42 -7.30 -1.18
C GLU A 232 17.90 -7.51 -1.25
N LYS A 233 17.24 -7.42 -0.10
CA LYS A 233 15.76 -7.51 -0.05
C LYS A 233 15.11 -6.36 -0.83
N TYR A 234 15.66 -5.15 -0.76
CA TYR A 234 15.17 -4.00 -1.51
C TYR A 234 15.29 -4.19 -3.02
N VAL A 235 16.45 -4.61 -3.51
CA VAL A 235 16.64 -4.87 -4.94
C VAL A 235 15.81 -6.07 -5.42
N ASP A 236 15.58 -7.07 -4.60
CA ASP A 236 14.71 -8.20 -4.95
C ASP A 236 13.27 -7.78 -5.18
N TYR A 237 12.77 -6.78 -4.45
CA TYR A 237 11.41 -6.26 -4.66
C TYR A 237 11.24 -5.45 -5.95
N THR A 238 12.30 -4.79 -6.41
CA THR A 238 12.24 -3.82 -7.51
C THR A 238 13.42 -3.98 -8.48
N ALA A 239 13.83 -5.22 -8.72
CA ALA A 239 15.02 -5.56 -9.49
C ALA A 239 15.03 -5.03 -10.93
N SER A 240 13.86 -4.78 -11.53
CA SER A 240 13.72 -4.21 -12.87
C SER A 240 13.92 -2.68 -12.92
N ASP A 241 13.91 -1.99 -11.78
CA ASP A 241 14.07 -0.53 -11.70
C ASP A 241 15.54 -0.12 -11.57
N PRO A 242 16.12 0.58 -12.57
CA PRO A 242 17.49 1.08 -12.47
C PRO A 242 17.74 1.99 -11.26
N ALA A 243 16.74 2.78 -10.86
CA ALA A 243 16.85 3.69 -9.73
C ALA A 243 17.01 2.94 -8.40
N THR A 244 16.47 1.74 -8.28
CA THR A 244 16.64 0.89 -7.09
C THR A 244 18.09 0.49 -6.89
N TRP A 245 18.76 0.06 -7.95
CA TRP A 245 20.18 -0.33 -7.91
C TRP A 245 21.08 0.87 -7.63
N ASP A 246 20.86 1.98 -8.35
CA ASP A 246 21.65 3.20 -8.15
C ASP A 246 21.47 3.72 -6.70
N THR A 247 20.25 3.75 -6.19
CA THR A 247 19.97 4.13 -4.80
C THR A 247 20.67 3.20 -3.80
N SER A 248 20.65 1.89 -4.03
CA SER A 248 21.29 0.91 -3.14
C SER A 248 22.79 1.15 -3.04
N PHE A 249 23.47 1.37 -4.16
CA PHE A 249 24.90 1.66 -4.16
C PHE A 249 25.23 3.06 -3.62
N ARG A 250 24.34 4.05 -3.78
CA ARG A 250 24.50 5.37 -3.12
C ARG A 250 24.41 5.25 -1.60
N ILE A 251 23.55 4.42 -1.08
CA ILE A 251 23.49 4.12 0.36
C ILE A 251 24.82 3.51 0.82
N VAL A 252 25.36 2.53 0.07
CA VAL A 252 26.69 1.97 0.36
C VAL A 252 27.76 3.06 0.34
N MET A 253 27.76 3.91 -0.69
CA MET A 253 28.71 5.02 -0.81
C MET A 253 28.65 6.01 0.36
N GLN A 254 27.47 6.29 0.88
CA GLN A 254 27.25 7.22 1.98
C GLN A 254 27.71 6.68 3.34
N HIS A 255 27.62 5.37 3.54
CA HIS A 255 27.89 4.72 4.84
C HIS A 255 29.21 3.96 4.89
N SER A 256 29.84 3.70 3.75
CA SER A 256 31.07 2.90 3.69
C SER A 256 32.24 3.58 4.41
N ASP A 257 32.86 2.82 5.28
CA ASP A 257 34.13 3.16 5.94
C ASP A 257 35.37 2.56 5.23
N GLY A 258 35.15 1.90 4.06
CA GLY A 258 36.18 1.21 3.30
C GLY A 258 36.61 -0.13 3.93
N SER A 259 35.90 -0.61 4.94
CA SER A 259 36.19 -1.90 5.58
C SER A 259 35.98 -3.08 4.65
N GLU A 260 36.58 -4.21 4.99
CA GLU A 260 36.43 -5.45 4.24
C GLU A 260 34.97 -5.93 4.19
N ALA A 261 34.18 -5.68 5.25
CA ALA A 261 32.76 -5.99 5.28
C ALA A 261 31.97 -5.20 4.22
N PHE A 262 32.24 -3.91 4.08
CA PHE A 262 31.64 -3.09 3.02
C PHE A 262 32.08 -3.51 1.63
N ARG A 263 33.34 -3.86 1.43
CA ARG A 263 33.83 -4.37 0.13
C ARG A 263 33.15 -5.67 -0.27
N GLN A 264 33.06 -6.62 0.64
CA GLN A 264 32.40 -7.90 0.39
C GLN A 264 30.91 -7.75 0.09
N GLY A 265 30.20 -6.94 0.87
CA GLY A 265 28.78 -6.68 0.63
C GLY A 265 28.53 -5.95 -0.70
N ALA A 266 29.35 -4.94 -1.03
CA ALA A 266 29.27 -4.24 -2.31
C ALA A 266 29.56 -5.16 -3.50
N ALA A 267 30.56 -6.05 -3.38
CA ALA A 267 30.87 -7.04 -4.42
C ALA A 267 29.70 -7.99 -4.64
N GLN A 268 29.09 -8.54 -3.58
CA GLN A 268 27.92 -9.43 -3.67
C GLN A 268 26.74 -8.73 -4.33
N LEU A 269 26.47 -7.47 -3.97
CA LEU A 269 25.39 -6.69 -4.58
C LEU A 269 25.66 -6.42 -6.07
N ARG A 270 26.92 -6.15 -6.45
CA ARG A 270 27.34 -5.99 -7.85
C ARG A 270 27.17 -7.28 -8.64
N ASP A 271 27.61 -8.41 -8.10
CA ASP A 271 27.48 -9.72 -8.75
C ASP A 271 26.00 -10.04 -8.99
N LYS A 272 25.12 -9.67 -8.04
CA LYS A 272 23.67 -9.83 -8.17
C LYS A 272 23.11 -8.96 -9.32
N LEU A 273 23.58 -7.72 -9.49
CA LEU A 273 23.20 -6.85 -10.61
C LEU A 273 23.66 -7.45 -11.94
N GLU A 274 24.91 -7.91 -12.01
CA GLU A 274 25.44 -8.53 -13.23
C GLU A 274 24.65 -9.79 -13.61
N HIS A 275 24.32 -10.62 -12.63
CA HIS A 275 23.48 -11.79 -12.85
C HIS A 275 22.06 -11.41 -13.36
N TRP A 276 21.46 -10.37 -12.78
CA TRP A 276 20.17 -9.85 -13.25
C TRP A 276 20.27 -9.37 -14.71
N ASN A 277 21.33 -8.62 -15.06
CA ASN A 277 21.56 -8.11 -16.40
C ASN A 277 21.76 -9.24 -17.44
N GLN A 278 22.34 -10.35 -17.05
CA GLN A 278 22.51 -11.52 -17.93
C GLN A 278 21.19 -12.24 -18.24
N GLN A 279 20.23 -12.19 -17.34
CA GLN A 279 18.98 -12.92 -17.46
C GLN A 279 17.83 -12.12 -18.09
N ASN A 280 17.94 -10.79 -18.13
CA ASN A 280 16.85 -9.89 -18.50
C ASN A 280 17.15 -9.09 -19.77
N LEU A 281 16.08 -8.62 -20.44
CA LEU A 281 16.17 -7.96 -21.74
C LEU A 281 16.71 -6.52 -21.73
N GLY A 282 16.79 -5.92 -20.56
CA GLY A 282 17.26 -4.53 -20.39
C GLY A 282 18.43 -4.47 -19.41
N ALA A 283 19.65 -4.25 -19.89
CA ALA A 283 20.78 -4.06 -19.00
C ALA A 283 20.61 -2.78 -18.18
N ILE A 284 20.69 -2.92 -16.87
CA ILE A 284 20.74 -1.80 -15.94
C ILE A 284 22.15 -1.28 -15.88
N THR A 285 22.31 0.02 -16.11
CA THR A 285 23.59 0.74 -15.96
C THR A 285 23.48 1.67 -14.77
N LEU A 286 24.50 1.65 -13.93
CA LEU A 286 24.63 2.57 -12.80
C LEU A 286 25.07 3.95 -13.29
N SER A 287 24.80 4.99 -12.52
CA SER A 287 25.32 6.32 -12.77
C SER A 287 26.85 6.35 -12.72
N GLU A 288 27.47 7.32 -13.42
CA GLU A 288 28.94 7.42 -13.57
C GLU A 288 29.63 7.54 -12.21
N ASP A 289 29.10 8.34 -11.30
CA ASP A 289 29.64 8.55 -9.96
C ASP A 289 29.58 7.29 -9.09
N VAL A 290 28.50 6.53 -9.16
CA VAL A 290 28.36 5.24 -8.46
C VAL A 290 29.32 4.21 -9.04
N THR A 291 29.44 4.15 -10.36
CA THR A 291 30.36 3.23 -11.04
C THR A 291 31.82 3.54 -10.66
N ALA A 292 32.21 4.81 -10.68
CA ALA A 292 33.55 5.23 -10.29
C ALA A 292 33.88 4.86 -8.84
N TYR A 293 32.93 5.12 -7.92
CA TYR A 293 33.06 4.74 -6.51
C TYR A 293 33.23 3.24 -6.31
N LEU A 294 32.43 2.42 -7.00
CA LEU A 294 32.51 0.97 -6.88
C LEU A 294 33.84 0.42 -7.38
N ASN A 295 34.34 0.95 -8.49
CA ASN A 295 35.65 0.57 -9.01
C ASN A 295 36.77 0.91 -8.01
N GLU A 296 36.72 2.07 -7.38
CA GLU A 296 37.66 2.46 -6.32
C GLU A 296 37.56 1.54 -5.11
N LEU A 297 36.34 1.30 -4.60
CA LEU A 297 36.07 0.48 -3.40
C LEU A 297 36.55 -0.96 -3.60
N LEU A 298 36.29 -1.54 -4.78
CA LEU A 298 36.58 -2.93 -5.11
C LEU A 298 37.97 -3.17 -5.72
N GLY A 299 38.69 -2.09 -6.07
CA GLY A 299 40.02 -2.17 -6.60
C GLY A 299 40.10 -2.58 -8.07
N ASP A 300 39.06 -2.30 -8.85
CA ASP A 300 38.94 -2.59 -10.29
C ASP A 300 39.43 -1.38 -11.16
N ALA A 301 40.14 -0.41 -10.59
CA ALA A 301 40.58 0.81 -11.24
C ALA A 301 41.93 0.64 -11.97
#